data_0009fb884e2a1be9b17d7b3970ed65a1
#
_entry.id   0009fb884e2a1be9b17d7b3970ed65a1
#
_cell.length_a   1.000
_cell.length_b   1.000
_cell.length_c   1.000
_cell.angle_alpha   90.00
_cell.angle_beta   90.00
_cell.angle_gamma   90.00
#
_symmetry.space_group_name_H-M   'P 1'
#
loop_
_entity.id
_entity.type
_entity.pdbx_description
1 polymer ?
#
loop_
_entity_poly.entity_id
_entity_poly.type
_entity_poly.pdbx_seq_one_letter_code
_entity_poly.pdbx_strand_id
1 'polypeptide(L)'
;YIYQLDLAEKPDVFTRRYTYHFPQRLDLDAMRKAAQLLIGTYEFAGYTDKKDEKSTKRTIYAIMICGQGSKVSIQYEGTGFLYHMVRILTGTLLEVGTGARSIESVKEPLKSKDRSQAGFLAPARGLFLDEVYY
;
A
#
# COMPACT_ATOMS: atom_id res chain seq x y z
N TYR A 1 0.07 4.03 9.83
CA TYR A 1 -1.10 3.94 8.95
C TYR A 1 -1.57 2.50 8.78
N ILE A 2 -2.86 2.33 8.77
CA ILE A 2 -3.50 1.04 8.44
C ILE A 2 -4.40 1.27 7.23
N TYR A 3 -4.34 0.34 6.27
CA TYR A 3 -5.27 0.33 5.14
C TYR A 3 -6.17 -0.91 5.25
N GLN A 4 -7.48 -0.69 5.18
CA GLN A 4 -8.50 -1.73 5.38
C GLN A 4 -9.18 -2.08 4.06
N LEU A 5 -9.28 -3.38 3.79
CA LEU A 5 -9.90 -3.95 2.59
C LEU A 5 -11.01 -4.92 2.97
N ASP A 6 -12.02 -5.01 2.14
CA ASP A 6 -13.06 -6.03 2.23
C ASP A 6 -13.12 -6.77 0.90
N LEU A 7 -12.81 -8.06 0.93
CA LEU A 7 -12.76 -8.91 -0.26
C LEU A 7 -14.08 -9.67 -0.50
N ALA A 8 -15.09 -9.44 0.34
CA ALA A 8 -16.38 -10.10 0.20
C ALA A 8 -17.05 -9.72 -1.12
N GLU A 9 -17.86 -10.61 -1.67
CA GLU A 9 -18.61 -10.37 -2.89
C GLU A 9 -19.51 -9.14 -2.75
N LYS A 10 -20.17 -9.01 -1.58
CA LYS A 10 -20.99 -7.84 -1.25
C LYS A 10 -20.35 -7.04 -0.14
N PRO A 11 -20.35 -5.69 -0.22
CA PRO A 11 -19.75 -4.88 0.83
C PRO A 11 -20.51 -5.02 2.15
N ASP A 12 -19.76 -4.98 3.25
CA ASP A 12 -20.30 -4.97 4.60
C ASP A 12 -20.91 -3.58 4.88
N VAL A 13 -22.23 -3.54 5.09
CA VAL A 13 -22.95 -2.28 5.30
C VAL A 13 -22.48 -1.51 6.54
N PHE A 14 -21.89 -2.19 7.52
CA PHE A 14 -21.42 -1.57 8.74
C PHE A 14 -20.02 -0.95 8.60
N THR A 15 -19.18 -1.47 7.71
CA THR A 15 -17.79 -1.02 7.55
C THR A 15 -17.49 -0.36 6.22
N ARG A 16 -18.45 -0.32 5.29
CA ARG A 16 -18.23 0.16 3.92
C ARG A 16 -17.66 1.57 3.80
N ARG A 17 -17.86 2.42 4.82
CA ARG A 17 -17.33 3.79 4.83
C ARG A 17 -15.86 3.85 5.21
N TYR A 18 -15.34 2.77 5.82
CA TYR A 18 -14.00 2.72 6.39
C TYR A 18 -13.13 1.64 5.75
N THR A 19 -13.64 1.00 4.69
CA THR A 19 -12.91 -0.04 3.98
C THR A 19 -13.02 0.18 2.48
N TYR A 20 -11.99 -0.27 1.77
CA TYR A 20 -12.04 -0.37 0.32
C TYR A 20 -12.62 -1.72 -0.04
N HIS A 21 -13.79 -1.73 -0.67
CA HIS A 21 -14.42 -2.94 -1.16
C HIS A 21 -13.71 -3.38 -2.44
N PHE A 22 -13.00 -4.50 -2.35
CA PHE A 22 -12.17 -5.02 -3.43
C PHE A 22 -12.51 -6.50 -3.61
N PRO A 23 -13.61 -6.84 -4.31
CA PRO A 23 -14.12 -8.21 -4.40
C PRO A 23 -13.32 -9.04 -5.41
N GLN A 24 -12.02 -9.16 -5.21
CA GLN A 24 -11.12 -9.94 -6.02
C GLN A 24 -10.27 -10.83 -5.12
N ARG A 25 -9.81 -11.94 -5.71
CA ARG A 25 -8.93 -12.86 -5.00
C ARG A 25 -7.54 -12.25 -4.92
N LEU A 26 -6.93 -12.28 -3.74
CA LEU A 26 -5.59 -11.77 -3.51
C LEU A 26 -4.67 -12.88 -3.03
N ASP A 27 -3.48 -12.94 -3.62
CA ASP A 27 -2.38 -13.76 -3.11
C ASP A 27 -1.64 -12.95 -2.05
N LEU A 28 -2.03 -13.15 -0.78
CA LEU A 28 -1.43 -12.39 0.33
C LEU A 28 0.05 -12.72 0.53
N ASP A 29 0.47 -13.95 0.23
CA ASP A 29 1.88 -14.33 0.35
C ASP A 29 2.74 -13.58 -0.67
N ALA A 30 2.26 -13.44 -1.90
CA ALA A 30 2.94 -12.65 -2.92
C ALA A 30 3.03 -11.19 -2.49
N MET A 31 1.96 -10.64 -1.93
CA MET A 31 1.94 -9.26 -1.42
C MET A 31 2.95 -9.08 -0.27
N ARG A 32 3.04 -10.05 0.64
CA ARG A 32 4.02 -10.00 1.73
C ARG A 32 5.44 -10.02 1.23
N LYS A 33 5.73 -10.84 0.21
CA LYS A 33 7.06 -10.87 -0.41
C LYS A 33 7.41 -9.55 -1.07
N ALA A 34 6.46 -8.96 -1.79
CA ALA A 34 6.66 -7.65 -2.41
C ALA A 34 6.87 -6.56 -1.35
N ALA A 35 6.10 -6.60 -0.27
CA ALA A 35 6.23 -5.65 0.84
C ALA A 35 7.63 -5.69 1.45
N GLN A 36 8.23 -6.87 1.58
CA GLN A 36 9.60 -7.00 2.11
C GLN A 36 10.62 -6.23 1.27
N LEU A 37 10.40 -6.12 -0.03
CA LEU A 37 11.29 -5.39 -0.93
C LEU A 37 11.19 -3.88 -0.77
N LEU A 38 10.15 -3.40 -0.09
CA LEU A 38 9.91 -1.97 0.17
C LEU A 38 10.41 -1.55 1.55
N ILE A 39 10.79 -2.49 2.40
CA ILE A 39 11.31 -2.19 3.74
C ILE A 39 12.75 -1.72 3.62
N GLY A 40 13.06 -0.62 4.30
CA GLY A 40 14.37 -0.01 4.26
C GLY A 40 14.29 1.48 3.95
N THR A 41 15.44 2.06 3.67
CA THR A 41 15.56 3.49 3.35
C THR A 41 15.77 3.65 1.85
N TYR A 42 14.84 4.34 1.20
CA TYR A 42 14.88 4.55 -0.26
C TYR A 42 14.36 5.95 -0.61
N GLU A 43 14.64 6.35 -1.85
CA GLU A 43 13.98 7.51 -2.46
C GLU A 43 12.62 7.06 -2.99
N PHE A 44 11.54 7.52 -2.33
CA PHE A 44 10.18 7.11 -2.68
C PHE A 44 9.49 8.08 -3.65
N ALA A 45 10.27 8.78 -4.47
CA ALA A 45 9.71 9.73 -5.45
C ALA A 45 8.72 9.09 -6.43
N GLY A 46 8.91 7.80 -6.76
CA GLY A 46 7.98 7.07 -7.62
C GLY A 46 6.69 6.65 -6.92
N TYR A 47 6.61 6.83 -5.60
CA TYR A 47 5.45 6.49 -4.80
C TYR A 47 4.74 7.72 -4.23
N THR A 48 4.87 8.86 -4.89
CA THR A 48 4.15 10.08 -4.50
C THR A 48 3.61 10.77 -5.73
N ASP A 49 2.46 11.44 -5.58
CA ASP A 49 1.86 12.26 -6.63
C ASP A 49 2.33 13.71 -6.58
N LYS A 50 3.16 14.07 -5.61
CA LYS A 50 3.68 15.42 -5.47
C LYS A 50 5.08 15.51 -6.06
N LYS A 51 5.22 16.26 -7.15
CA LYS A 51 6.46 16.33 -7.93
C LYS A 51 7.56 17.18 -7.30
N ASP A 52 7.20 18.16 -6.47
CA ASP A 52 8.13 19.16 -5.93
C ASP A 52 8.45 18.97 -4.46
N GLU A 53 8.38 17.72 -3.96
CA GLU A 53 8.83 17.41 -2.62
C GLU A 53 10.32 17.68 -2.47
N LYS A 54 10.70 18.40 -1.41
CA LYS A 54 12.12 18.74 -1.14
C LYS A 54 12.97 17.52 -0.89
N SER A 55 12.44 16.54 -0.17
CA SER A 55 13.13 15.29 0.10
C SER A 55 12.12 14.15 -0.01
N THR A 56 12.47 13.16 -0.84
CA THR A 56 11.66 11.95 -1.03
C THR A 56 12.23 10.75 -0.32
N LYS A 57 13.32 10.94 0.43
CA LYS A 57 13.94 9.86 1.18
C LYS A 57 13.13 9.55 2.43
N ARG A 58 12.70 8.30 2.57
CA ARG A 58 11.95 7.82 3.73
C ARG A 58 12.43 6.43 4.09
N THR A 59 12.16 6.04 5.34
CA THR A 59 12.45 4.69 5.82
C THR A 59 11.14 4.03 6.20
N ILE A 60 10.89 2.85 5.61
CA ILE A 60 9.78 1.99 6.02
C ILE A 60 10.37 0.90 6.91
N TYR A 61 9.87 0.81 8.15
CA TYR A 61 10.32 -0.18 9.12
C TYR A 61 9.60 -1.50 8.99
N ALA A 62 8.30 -1.45 8.72
CA ALA A 62 7.47 -2.64 8.63
C ALA A 62 6.26 -2.42 7.74
N ILE A 63 5.86 -3.48 7.04
CA ILE A 63 4.58 -3.56 6.34
C ILE A 63 4.00 -4.92 6.73
N MET A 64 2.89 -4.90 7.47
CA MET A 64 2.25 -6.12 7.96
C MET A 64 0.91 -6.32 7.27
N ILE A 65 0.73 -7.48 6.64
CA ILE A 65 -0.49 -7.82 5.89
C ILE A 65 -1.19 -8.95 6.62
N CYS A 66 -2.38 -8.68 7.12
CA CYS A 66 -3.17 -9.64 7.88
C CYS A 66 -4.52 -9.85 7.22
N GLY A 67 -4.89 -11.14 7.04
CA GLY A 67 -6.20 -11.52 6.53
C GLY A 67 -7.01 -12.25 7.59
N GLN A 68 -8.29 -11.90 7.72
CA GLN A 68 -9.22 -12.58 8.61
C GLN A 68 -10.57 -12.64 7.91
N GLY A 69 -10.95 -13.84 7.45
CA GLY A 69 -12.14 -14.00 6.62
C GLY A 69 -11.98 -13.21 5.34
N SER A 70 -12.96 -12.35 5.04
CA SER A 70 -12.91 -11.48 3.87
C SER A 70 -12.21 -10.15 4.12
N LYS A 71 -11.80 -9.88 5.37
CA LYS A 71 -11.16 -8.60 5.73
C LYS A 71 -9.65 -8.73 5.65
N VAL A 72 -9.02 -7.72 5.06
CA VAL A 72 -7.55 -7.64 4.97
C VAL A 72 -7.12 -6.28 5.48
N SER A 73 -6.09 -6.26 6.32
CA SER A 73 -5.47 -5.01 6.77
C SER A 73 -4.00 -4.98 6.38
N ILE A 74 -3.53 -3.82 5.98
CA ILE A 74 -2.12 -3.58 5.68
C ILE A 74 -1.65 -2.45 6.59
N GLN A 75 -0.71 -2.75 7.47
CA GLN A 75 -0.18 -1.78 8.42
C GLN A 75 1.21 -1.33 7.99
N TYR A 76 1.40 -0.02 7.93
CA TYR A 76 2.65 0.61 7.50
C TYR A 76 3.28 1.38 8.64
N GLU A 77 4.56 1.13 8.90
CA GLU A 77 5.35 1.84 9.91
C GLU A 77 6.61 2.41 9.27
N GLY A 78 6.89 3.68 9.51
CA GLY A 78 8.05 4.34 8.93
C GLY A 78 8.32 5.70 9.57
N THR A 79 9.36 6.39 9.07
CA THR A 79 9.76 7.72 9.56
C THR A 79 8.79 8.81 9.17
N GLY A 80 7.98 8.58 8.15
CA GLY A 80 7.03 9.51 7.59
C GLY A 80 6.64 9.03 6.21
N PHE A 81 5.58 9.60 5.66
CA PHE A 81 5.08 9.18 4.35
C PHE A 81 4.83 10.40 3.50
N LEU A 82 5.20 10.29 2.23
CA LEU A 82 5.00 11.33 1.23
C LEU A 82 3.51 11.42 0.88
N TYR A 83 3.15 12.48 0.17
CA TYR A 83 1.79 12.71 -0.30
C TYR A 83 1.28 11.51 -1.10
N HIS A 84 0.15 10.93 -0.71
CA HIS A 84 -0.48 9.75 -1.31
C HIS A 84 0.35 8.46 -1.23
N MET A 85 1.51 8.48 -0.56
CA MET A 85 2.45 7.36 -0.60
C MET A 85 1.83 6.03 -0.12
N VAL A 86 1.16 6.02 1.03
CA VAL A 86 0.56 4.79 1.58
C VAL A 86 -0.50 4.24 0.62
N ARG A 87 -1.31 5.11 0.04
CA ARG A 87 -2.35 4.68 -0.91
C ARG A 87 -1.77 4.14 -2.21
N ILE A 88 -0.67 4.71 -2.69
CA ILE A 88 0.02 4.23 -3.90
C ILE A 88 0.72 2.90 -3.61
N LEU A 89 1.37 2.77 -2.46
CA LEU A 89 1.95 1.49 -2.03
C LEU A 89 0.88 0.41 -1.98
N THR A 90 -0.28 0.72 -1.41
CA THR A 90 -1.40 -0.22 -1.32
C THR A 90 -1.88 -0.66 -2.69
N GLY A 91 -2.11 0.30 -3.60
CA GLY A 91 -2.52 -0.05 -4.97
C GLY A 91 -1.51 -0.92 -5.68
N THR A 92 -0.22 -0.63 -5.48
CA THR A 92 0.86 -1.44 -6.07
C THR A 92 0.86 -2.86 -5.52
N LEU A 93 0.71 -3.01 -4.20
CA LEU A 93 0.62 -4.34 -3.57
C LEU A 93 -0.62 -5.10 -4.00
N LEU A 94 -1.75 -4.43 -4.20
CA LEU A 94 -2.97 -5.06 -4.73
C LEU A 94 -2.75 -5.60 -6.14
N GLU A 95 -2.02 -4.88 -6.98
CA GLU A 95 -1.67 -5.35 -8.32
C GLU A 95 -0.79 -6.60 -8.28
N VAL A 96 0.12 -6.68 -7.32
CA VAL A 96 0.89 -7.91 -7.09
C VAL A 96 -0.04 -9.03 -6.64
N GLY A 97 -0.93 -8.76 -5.70
CA GLY A 97 -1.85 -9.76 -5.16
C GLY A 97 -2.82 -10.34 -6.18
N THR A 98 -3.22 -9.56 -7.18
CA THR A 98 -4.09 -10.03 -8.27
C THR A 98 -3.32 -10.71 -9.39
N GLY A 99 -1.98 -10.66 -9.37
CA GLY A 99 -1.14 -11.20 -10.43
C GLY A 99 -0.93 -10.24 -11.60
N ALA A 100 -1.41 -8.99 -11.50
CA ALA A 100 -1.28 -8.00 -12.58
C ALA A 100 0.17 -7.55 -12.77
N ARG A 101 1.01 -7.71 -11.74
CA ARG A 101 2.44 -7.38 -11.84
C ARG A 101 3.26 -8.33 -10.96
N SER A 102 4.55 -8.45 -11.28
CA SER A 102 5.45 -9.35 -10.54
C SER A 102 5.83 -8.77 -9.17
N ILE A 103 6.28 -9.64 -8.27
CA ILE A 103 6.76 -9.25 -6.95
C ILE A 103 7.90 -8.24 -7.07
N GLU A 104 8.88 -8.50 -7.94
CA GLU A 104 10.05 -7.64 -8.11
C GLU A 104 9.73 -6.28 -8.73
N SER A 105 8.60 -6.17 -9.42
CA SER A 105 8.21 -4.93 -10.10
C SER A 105 8.00 -3.75 -9.14
N VAL A 106 7.79 -4.02 -7.84
CA VAL A 106 7.63 -2.95 -6.85
C VAL A 106 8.92 -2.15 -6.65
N LYS A 107 10.06 -2.68 -7.06
CA LYS A 107 11.35 -1.97 -7.02
C LYS A 107 11.50 -0.96 -8.16
N GLU A 108 10.74 -1.09 -9.25
CA GLU A 108 10.88 -0.19 -10.40
C GLU A 108 10.63 1.28 -10.04
N PRO A 109 9.57 1.64 -9.31
CA PRO A 109 9.40 3.03 -8.89
C PRO A 109 10.53 3.54 -7.99
N LEU A 110 11.18 2.64 -7.23
CA LEU A 110 12.32 3.03 -6.40
C LEU A 110 13.55 3.35 -7.23
N LYS A 111 13.76 2.60 -8.32
CA LYS A 111 14.92 2.78 -9.21
C LYS A 111 14.71 3.95 -10.16
N SER A 112 13.57 3.99 -10.84
CA SER A 112 13.27 4.98 -11.88
C SER A 112 12.80 6.30 -11.30
N LYS A 113 12.26 6.29 -10.07
CA LYS A 113 11.62 7.44 -9.43
C LYS A 113 10.42 7.94 -10.26
N ASP A 114 9.83 7.07 -11.06
CA ASP A 114 8.75 7.37 -11.98
C ASP A 114 7.43 6.85 -11.42
N ARG A 115 6.51 7.78 -11.14
CA ARG A 115 5.18 7.46 -10.61
C ARG A 115 4.42 6.49 -11.52
N SER A 116 4.62 6.57 -12.84
CA SER A 116 3.92 5.70 -13.79
C SER A 116 4.31 4.22 -13.67
N GLN A 117 5.44 3.92 -13.01
CA GLN A 117 5.88 2.55 -12.76
C GLN A 117 5.24 1.95 -11.52
N ALA A 118 4.61 2.76 -10.67
CA ALA A 118 3.85 2.29 -9.51
C ALA A 118 2.41 1.95 -9.90
N GLY A 119 1.68 1.37 -8.94
CA GLY A 119 0.29 0.99 -9.15
C GLY A 119 -0.68 2.15 -8.98
N PHE A 120 -1.97 1.82 -8.96
CA PHE A 120 -3.01 2.82 -8.84
C PHE A 120 -3.09 3.40 -7.42
N LEU A 121 -3.74 4.56 -7.33
CA LEU A 121 -3.99 5.22 -6.05
C LEU A 121 -5.21 4.57 -5.39
N ALA A 122 -4.99 3.79 -4.32
CA ALA A 122 -6.08 3.16 -3.61
C ALA A 122 -6.99 4.23 -2.97
N PRO A 123 -8.33 3.99 -2.90
CA PRO A 123 -9.26 4.99 -2.36
C PRO A 123 -8.95 5.40 -0.92
N ALA A 124 -9.17 6.66 -0.61
CA ALA A 124 -8.89 7.22 0.71
C ALA A 124 -9.72 6.57 1.82
N ARG A 125 -10.91 6.04 1.51
CA ARG A 125 -11.83 5.51 2.52
C ARG A 125 -11.26 4.36 3.34
N GLY A 126 -10.27 3.63 2.81
CA GLY A 126 -9.66 2.51 3.51
C GLY A 126 -8.49 2.91 4.41
N LEU A 127 -8.06 4.15 4.36
CA LEU A 127 -6.84 4.61 5.04
C LEU A 127 -7.14 5.23 6.40
N PHE A 128 -6.39 4.77 7.42
CA PHE A 128 -6.43 5.33 8.77
C PHE A 128 -5.04 5.68 9.25
N LEU A 129 -4.93 6.76 9.99
CA LEU A 129 -3.78 7.01 10.84
C LEU A 129 -4.03 6.28 12.16
N ASP A 130 -3.32 5.17 12.37
CA ASP A 130 -3.59 4.25 13.48
C ASP A 130 -3.21 4.85 14.83
N GLU A 131 -1.91 5.06 15.04
CA GLU A 131 -1.39 5.59 16.30
C GLU A 131 -0.27 6.58 16.07
N VAL A 132 -0.19 7.57 16.94
CA VAL A 132 0.93 8.49 16.99
C VAL A 132 1.67 8.26 18.30
N TYR A 133 2.95 7.86 18.19
CA TYR A 133 3.81 7.69 19.34
C TYR A 133 4.65 8.96 19.56
N TYR A 134 4.68 9.40 20.77
CA TYR A 134 5.43 10.59 21.16
C TYR A 134 6.66 10.21 21.97
#